data_58cecfff9a0b1e0b083e7ead6be62061
#
_entry.id   58cecfff9a0b1e0b083e7ead6be62061
#
_cell.length_a   1.000
_cell.length_b   1.000
_cell.length_c   1.000
_cell.angle_alpha   90.00
_cell.angle_beta   90.00
_cell.angle_gamma   90.00
#
_symmetry.space_group_name_H-M   'P 1'
#
loop_
_entity.id
_entity.type
_entity.pdbx_description
1 polymer ?
#
loop_
_entity_poly.entity_id
_entity_poly.type
_entity_poly.pdbx_seq_one_letter_code
_entity_poly.pdbx_strand_id
1 'polypeptide(L)'
;RAQRMGRPDYAIKCFTEALAIQDDFETMSYLSQVYIQTNALSEAHELLERMAKLEPEHTSTFLTLANVCYLQEDYQAMAKAAQKAIEIEEGNAMAHYLLGRAKQGMDDGIMSIAHLTKAIVLKDDFTEARLLRAEALTKMKQYNEAMEDIDAILAQDADDESALLLRGKIKEATGDAGAAEADYCHVTELNPFNEQGFLYLGQLYIEQKKLPEAIALFDEAIELNPNFAQAYHERGRAKLLNGDKDGSVEDTKIALELNPKEVQAFNGQYGNQSNERQPNVLGL
;
A
#
# COMPACT_ATOMS: atom_id res chain seq x y z
N ARG A 1 4.85 30.85 13.87
CA ARG A 1 6.01 30.77 14.81
C ARG A 1 5.98 29.48 15.62
N ALA A 2 4.85 29.15 16.28
CA ALA A 2 4.69 27.95 17.10
C ALA A 2 4.93 26.64 16.31
N GLN A 3 4.45 26.55 15.07
CA GLN A 3 4.66 25.41 14.18
C GLN A 3 6.14 25.18 13.88
N ARG A 4 6.92 26.28 13.67
CA ARG A 4 8.38 26.20 13.45
C ARG A 4 9.19 25.82 14.72
N MET A 5 8.57 25.90 15.89
CA MET A 5 9.18 25.56 17.18
C MET A 5 8.80 24.16 17.67
N GLY A 6 8.10 23.34 16.86
CA GLY A 6 7.71 21.98 17.22
C GLY A 6 6.67 21.89 18.36
N ARG A 7 5.78 22.88 18.49
CA ARG A 7 4.68 22.91 19.49
C ARG A 7 3.32 22.91 18.79
N PRO A 8 2.88 21.75 18.27
CA PRO A 8 1.65 21.65 17.48
C PRO A 8 0.41 22.07 18.28
N ASP A 9 0.29 21.68 19.54
CA ASP A 9 -0.87 22.02 20.37
C ASP A 9 -1.07 23.54 20.51
N TYR A 10 0.03 24.27 20.68
CA TYR A 10 -0.03 25.73 20.75
C TYR A 10 -0.36 26.35 19.40
N ALA A 11 0.13 25.78 18.31
CA ALA A 11 -0.21 26.23 16.95
C ALA A 11 -1.71 26.03 16.68
N ILE A 12 -2.24 24.84 16.98
CA ILE A 12 -3.67 24.52 16.85
C ILE A 12 -4.51 25.55 17.62
N LYS A 13 -4.18 25.81 18.90
CA LYS A 13 -4.90 26.78 19.72
C LYS A 13 -4.94 28.16 19.07
N CYS A 14 -3.76 28.69 18.67
CA CYS A 14 -3.68 30.02 18.07
C CYS A 14 -4.46 30.14 16.75
N PHE A 15 -4.36 29.14 15.87
CA PHE A 15 -5.09 29.14 14.61
C PHE A 15 -6.61 29.00 14.82
N THR A 16 -7.05 28.15 15.76
CA THR A 16 -8.46 27.98 16.10
C THR A 16 -9.06 29.27 16.68
N GLU A 17 -8.33 29.96 17.56
CA GLU A 17 -8.74 31.27 18.11
C GLU A 17 -8.83 32.33 16.99
N ALA A 18 -7.90 32.34 16.04
CA ALA A 18 -7.94 33.24 14.89
C ALA A 18 -9.17 32.99 14.00
N LEU A 19 -9.45 31.72 13.70
CA LEU A 19 -10.60 31.32 12.86
C LEU A 19 -11.96 31.54 13.55
N ALA A 20 -11.98 31.59 14.89
CA ALA A 20 -13.21 31.95 15.64
C ALA A 20 -13.60 33.45 15.43
N ILE A 21 -12.64 34.26 15.03
CA ILE A 21 -12.89 35.69 14.74
C ILE A 21 -13.33 35.89 13.29
N GLN A 22 -12.60 35.26 12.35
CA GLN A 22 -12.86 35.35 10.93
C GLN A 22 -12.30 34.13 10.20
N ASP A 23 -13.09 33.59 9.27
CA ASP A 23 -12.63 32.57 8.35
C ASP A 23 -11.59 33.17 7.39
N ASP A 24 -10.36 32.63 7.47
CA ASP A 24 -9.25 33.01 6.64
C ASP A 24 -8.64 31.77 5.97
N PHE A 25 -8.62 31.74 4.65
CA PHE A 25 -8.20 30.58 3.87
C PHE A 25 -6.74 30.18 4.16
N GLU A 26 -5.84 31.16 4.29
CA GLU A 26 -4.43 30.90 4.58
C GLU A 26 -4.26 30.27 5.99
N THR A 27 -4.95 30.83 6.98
CA THR A 27 -4.97 30.31 8.35
C THR A 27 -5.52 28.88 8.39
N MET A 28 -6.61 28.60 7.66
CA MET A 28 -7.16 27.25 7.52
C MET A 28 -6.18 26.29 6.86
N SER A 29 -5.45 26.72 5.85
CA SER A 29 -4.44 25.93 5.16
C SER A 29 -3.31 25.52 6.13
N TYR A 30 -2.79 26.46 6.92
CA TYR A 30 -1.78 26.12 7.94
C TYR A 30 -2.32 25.18 9.02
N LEU A 31 -3.55 25.39 9.50
CA LEU A 31 -4.15 24.54 10.51
C LEU A 31 -4.41 23.14 9.98
N SER A 32 -4.87 22.98 8.74
CA SER A 32 -5.08 21.67 8.13
C SER A 32 -3.78 20.88 8.03
N GLN A 33 -2.67 21.52 7.70
CA GLN A 33 -1.35 20.87 7.70
C GLN A 33 -0.92 20.41 9.10
N VAL A 34 -1.19 21.21 10.14
CA VAL A 34 -0.88 20.82 11.51
C VAL A 34 -1.74 19.63 11.95
N TYR A 35 -3.03 19.62 11.61
CA TYR A 35 -3.91 18.49 11.89
C TYR A 35 -3.45 17.21 11.19
N ILE A 36 -3.03 17.27 9.93
CA ILE A 36 -2.48 16.13 9.20
C ILE A 36 -1.19 15.62 9.88
N GLN A 37 -0.27 16.53 10.25
CA GLN A 37 0.99 16.17 10.92
C GLN A 37 0.78 15.54 12.31
N THR A 38 -0.28 15.91 13.00
CA THR A 38 -0.64 15.37 14.34
C THR A 38 -1.61 14.20 14.26
N ASN A 39 -1.89 13.71 13.05
CA ASN A 39 -2.86 12.63 12.79
C ASN A 39 -4.30 12.94 13.27
N ALA A 40 -4.64 14.22 13.40
CA ALA A 40 -6.00 14.69 13.68
C ALA A 40 -6.82 14.75 12.37
N LEU A 41 -7.05 13.57 11.77
CA LEU A 41 -7.56 13.46 10.40
C LEU A 41 -9.03 13.92 10.27
N SER A 42 -9.86 13.74 11.30
CA SER A 42 -11.25 14.21 11.29
C SER A 42 -11.33 15.72 11.26
N GLU A 43 -10.53 16.40 12.08
CA GLU A 43 -10.44 17.85 12.12
C GLU A 43 -9.84 18.43 10.83
N ALA A 44 -8.86 17.74 10.27
CA ALA A 44 -8.30 18.12 8.96
C ALA A 44 -9.37 18.02 7.86
N HIS A 45 -10.15 16.95 7.84
CA HIS A 45 -11.22 16.72 6.87
C HIS A 45 -12.29 17.84 6.95
N GLU A 46 -12.83 18.08 8.14
CA GLU A 46 -13.85 19.14 8.33
C GLU A 46 -13.34 20.53 7.90
N LEU A 47 -12.08 20.84 8.23
CA LEU A 47 -11.48 22.12 7.86
C LEU A 47 -11.29 22.26 6.36
N LEU A 48 -10.84 21.19 5.68
CA LEU A 48 -10.68 21.16 4.23
C LEU A 48 -12.02 21.24 3.50
N GLU A 49 -13.09 20.65 4.03
CA GLU A 49 -14.44 20.85 3.49
C GLU A 49 -14.93 22.31 3.63
N ARG A 50 -14.59 23.00 4.72
CA ARG A 50 -14.88 24.44 4.87
C ARG A 50 -14.09 25.26 3.84
N MET A 51 -12.79 24.95 3.65
CA MET A 51 -11.95 25.58 2.62
C MET A 51 -12.53 25.37 1.22
N ALA A 52 -12.98 24.16 0.90
CA ALA A 52 -13.62 23.86 -0.39
C ALA A 52 -14.91 24.62 -0.65
N LYS A 53 -15.64 25.01 0.41
CA LYS A 53 -16.83 25.89 0.29
C LYS A 53 -16.47 27.35 0.08
N LEU A 54 -15.38 27.81 0.68
CA LEU A 54 -14.88 29.18 0.52
C LEU A 54 -14.29 29.41 -0.87
N GLU A 55 -13.46 28.47 -1.33
CA GLU A 55 -12.80 28.52 -2.63
C GLU A 55 -13.07 27.23 -3.43
N PRO A 56 -14.24 27.11 -4.10
CA PRO A 56 -14.65 25.87 -4.79
C PRO A 56 -13.79 25.49 -6.00
N GLU A 57 -12.96 26.40 -6.51
CA GLU A 57 -12.07 26.17 -7.65
C GLU A 57 -10.60 26.02 -7.25
N HIS A 58 -10.31 25.89 -5.96
CA HIS A 58 -8.95 25.72 -5.47
C HIS A 58 -8.53 24.24 -5.50
N THR A 59 -7.95 23.81 -6.62
CA THR A 59 -7.54 22.41 -6.87
C THR A 59 -6.76 21.78 -5.72
N SER A 60 -5.79 22.50 -5.14
CA SER A 60 -4.94 22.00 -4.07
C SER A 60 -5.72 21.58 -2.80
N THR A 61 -6.83 22.26 -2.49
CA THR A 61 -7.70 21.87 -1.37
C THR A 61 -8.27 20.47 -1.59
N PHE A 62 -8.76 20.19 -2.79
CA PHE A 62 -9.33 18.89 -3.12
C PHE A 62 -8.28 17.79 -3.19
N LEU A 63 -7.06 18.07 -3.65
CA LEU A 63 -5.95 17.12 -3.60
C LEU A 63 -5.57 16.78 -2.16
N THR A 64 -5.51 17.78 -1.28
CA THR A 64 -5.23 17.56 0.15
C THR A 64 -6.36 16.80 0.84
N LEU A 65 -7.62 17.14 0.52
CA LEU A 65 -8.78 16.39 1.02
C LEU A 65 -8.76 14.92 0.59
N ALA A 66 -8.44 14.65 -0.68
CA ALA A 66 -8.29 13.28 -1.17
C ALA A 66 -7.19 12.50 -0.41
N ASN A 67 -6.06 13.16 -0.10
CA ASN A 67 -5.01 12.54 0.71
C ASN A 67 -5.46 12.27 2.16
N VAL A 68 -6.22 13.18 2.78
CA VAL A 68 -6.78 12.96 4.12
C VAL A 68 -7.77 11.79 4.11
N CYS A 69 -8.67 11.74 3.11
CA CYS A 69 -9.59 10.61 2.94
C CYS A 69 -8.85 9.28 2.74
N TYR A 70 -7.71 9.27 2.02
CA TYR A 70 -6.87 8.10 1.89
C TYR A 70 -6.34 7.62 3.24
N LEU A 71 -5.84 8.54 4.09
CA LEU A 71 -5.36 8.21 5.44
C LEU A 71 -6.48 7.72 6.38
N GLN A 72 -7.73 8.09 6.09
CA GLN A 72 -8.94 7.61 6.79
C GLN A 72 -9.49 6.30 6.20
N GLU A 73 -8.87 5.77 5.14
CA GLU A 73 -9.34 4.62 4.36
C GLU A 73 -10.75 4.82 3.74
N ASP A 74 -11.21 6.09 3.61
CA ASP A 74 -12.45 6.42 2.93
C ASP A 74 -12.18 6.64 1.42
N TYR A 75 -12.11 5.55 0.69
CA TYR A 75 -11.82 5.57 -0.75
C TYR A 75 -12.95 6.19 -1.57
N GLN A 76 -14.19 6.20 -1.07
CA GLN A 76 -15.30 6.86 -1.77
C GLN A 76 -15.20 8.38 -1.67
N ALA A 77 -14.94 8.91 -0.48
CA ALA A 77 -14.71 10.34 -0.29
C ALA A 77 -13.44 10.79 -1.05
N MET A 78 -12.36 9.97 -1.00
CA MET A 78 -11.15 10.19 -1.77
C MET A 78 -11.44 10.34 -3.27
N ALA A 79 -12.24 9.43 -3.85
CA ALA A 79 -12.60 9.46 -5.27
C ALA A 79 -13.39 10.72 -5.61
N LYS A 80 -14.32 11.15 -4.76
CA LYS A 80 -15.10 12.39 -4.96
C LYS A 80 -14.21 13.63 -4.96
N ALA A 81 -13.30 13.73 -3.99
CA ALA A 81 -12.37 14.85 -3.90
C ALA A 81 -11.43 14.90 -5.11
N ALA A 82 -10.83 13.76 -5.49
CA ALA A 82 -9.97 13.67 -6.66
C ALA A 82 -10.72 13.99 -7.97
N GLN A 83 -11.96 13.51 -8.12
CA GLN A 83 -12.81 13.83 -9.27
C GLN A 83 -13.10 15.35 -9.35
N LYS A 84 -13.33 16.00 -8.19
CA LYS A 84 -13.54 17.44 -8.15
C LYS A 84 -12.28 18.22 -8.58
N ALA A 85 -11.11 17.76 -8.17
CA ALA A 85 -9.84 18.34 -8.64
C ALA A 85 -9.67 18.21 -10.16
N ILE A 86 -10.08 17.08 -10.77
CA ILE A 86 -10.07 16.88 -12.23
C ILE A 86 -11.06 17.81 -12.93
N GLU A 87 -12.25 18.03 -12.37
CA GLU A 87 -13.25 18.97 -12.94
C GLU A 87 -12.73 20.40 -13.01
N ILE A 88 -11.91 20.81 -12.02
CA ILE A 88 -11.29 22.13 -11.99
C ILE A 88 -10.09 22.18 -12.94
N GLU A 89 -9.25 21.13 -12.93
CA GLU A 89 -8.01 21.06 -13.70
C GLU A 89 -7.87 19.67 -14.34
N GLU A 90 -8.43 19.49 -15.54
CA GLU A 90 -8.45 18.21 -16.27
C GLU A 90 -7.04 17.63 -16.52
N GLY A 91 -6.04 18.50 -16.68
CA GLY A 91 -4.63 18.13 -16.89
C GLY A 91 -3.84 17.85 -15.62
N ASN A 92 -4.46 17.74 -14.45
CA ASN A 92 -3.74 17.52 -13.21
C ASN A 92 -3.38 16.04 -13.01
N ALA A 93 -2.11 15.70 -13.24
CA ALA A 93 -1.61 14.33 -13.10
C ALA A 93 -1.82 13.75 -11.68
N MET A 94 -1.65 14.58 -10.64
CA MET A 94 -1.84 14.13 -9.25
C MET A 94 -3.31 13.80 -8.97
N ALA A 95 -4.26 14.56 -9.51
CA ALA A 95 -5.68 14.28 -9.35
C ALA A 95 -6.07 12.94 -9.99
N HIS A 96 -5.55 12.65 -11.19
CA HIS A 96 -5.74 11.34 -11.83
C HIS A 96 -5.08 10.21 -11.03
N TYR A 97 -3.87 10.41 -10.51
CA TYR A 97 -3.22 9.43 -9.64
C TYR A 97 -4.04 9.13 -8.39
N LEU A 98 -4.53 10.15 -7.69
CA LEU A 98 -5.36 9.98 -6.49
C LEU A 98 -6.69 9.28 -6.79
N LEU A 99 -7.32 9.60 -7.94
CA LEU A 99 -8.53 8.89 -8.35
C LEU A 99 -8.25 7.42 -8.70
N GLY A 100 -7.15 7.13 -9.40
CA GLY A 100 -6.70 5.77 -9.67
C GLY A 100 -6.44 4.97 -8.39
N ARG A 101 -5.80 5.60 -7.40
CA ARG A 101 -5.55 5.01 -6.08
C ARG A 101 -6.84 4.74 -5.30
N ALA A 102 -7.80 5.68 -5.34
CA ALA A 102 -9.12 5.49 -4.74
C ALA A 102 -9.86 4.30 -5.39
N LYS A 103 -9.82 4.20 -6.72
CA LYS A 103 -10.41 3.08 -7.46
C LYS A 103 -9.77 1.74 -7.10
N GLN A 104 -8.46 1.70 -6.88
CA GLN A 104 -7.79 0.49 -6.39
C GLN A 104 -8.26 0.09 -4.98
N GLY A 105 -8.40 1.05 -4.06
CA GLY A 105 -8.93 0.81 -2.72
C GLY A 105 -10.39 0.33 -2.72
N MET A 106 -11.16 0.65 -3.78
CA MET A 106 -12.53 0.17 -4.01
C MET A 106 -12.58 -1.15 -4.81
N ASP A 107 -11.44 -1.78 -5.06
CA ASP A 107 -11.27 -2.99 -5.88
C ASP A 107 -11.75 -2.86 -7.35
N ASP A 108 -11.79 -1.61 -7.86
CA ASP A 108 -12.11 -1.29 -9.25
C ASP A 108 -10.80 -1.16 -10.05
N GLY A 109 -10.16 -2.29 -10.32
CA GLY A 109 -8.85 -2.36 -11.00
C GLY A 109 -8.86 -1.75 -12.41
N ILE A 110 -9.96 -1.89 -13.14
CA ILE A 110 -10.07 -1.35 -14.51
C ILE A 110 -10.02 0.17 -14.51
N MET A 111 -10.84 0.82 -13.66
CA MET A 111 -10.86 2.27 -13.55
C MET A 111 -9.58 2.79 -12.90
N SER A 112 -8.98 2.04 -11.98
CA SER A 112 -7.67 2.36 -11.42
C SER A 112 -6.61 2.48 -12.53
N ILE A 113 -6.46 1.46 -13.38
CA ILE A 113 -5.50 1.44 -14.49
C ILE A 113 -5.77 2.58 -15.47
N ALA A 114 -7.04 2.87 -15.80
CA ALA A 114 -7.39 3.94 -16.71
C ALA A 114 -6.92 5.32 -16.20
N HIS A 115 -7.19 5.64 -14.94
CA HIS A 115 -6.79 6.92 -14.35
C HIS A 115 -5.27 7.01 -14.13
N LEU A 116 -4.62 5.91 -13.70
CA LEU A 116 -3.17 5.87 -13.57
C LEU A 116 -2.46 6.03 -14.93
N THR A 117 -3.01 5.46 -15.99
CA THR A 117 -2.53 5.67 -17.36
C THR A 117 -2.63 7.14 -17.75
N LYS A 118 -3.75 7.80 -17.44
CA LYS A 118 -3.88 9.24 -17.70
C LYS A 118 -2.87 10.07 -16.89
N ALA A 119 -2.63 9.72 -15.62
CA ALA A 119 -1.63 10.38 -14.79
C ALA A 119 -0.22 10.27 -15.39
N ILE A 120 0.17 9.09 -15.89
CA ILE A 120 1.47 8.83 -16.51
C ILE A 120 1.60 9.58 -17.84
N VAL A 121 0.54 9.64 -18.66
CA VAL A 121 0.54 10.42 -19.91
C VAL A 121 0.74 11.91 -19.63
N LEU A 122 0.17 12.42 -18.55
CA LEU A 122 0.29 13.84 -18.15
C LEU A 122 1.66 14.14 -17.51
N LYS A 123 2.26 13.16 -16.83
CA LYS A 123 3.56 13.26 -16.18
C LYS A 123 4.33 11.95 -16.39
N ASP A 124 5.21 11.91 -17.38
CA ASP A 124 5.91 10.68 -17.81
C ASP A 124 6.86 10.11 -16.72
N ASP A 125 7.47 10.97 -15.91
CA ASP A 125 8.36 10.60 -14.79
C ASP A 125 7.62 10.30 -13.47
N PHE A 126 6.31 9.94 -13.54
CA PHE A 126 5.49 9.69 -12.35
C PHE A 126 5.67 8.24 -11.85
N THR A 127 6.76 8.01 -11.13
CA THR A 127 7.16 6.69 -10.61
C THR A 127 6.07 6.03 -9.76
N GLU A 128 5.44 6.78 -8.85
CA GLU A 128 4.39 6.26 -7.97
C GLU A 128 3.13 5.82 -8.74
N ALA A 129 2.79 6.54 -9.82
CA ALA A 129 1.68 6.15 -10.68
C ALA A 129 2.00 4.89 -11.50
N ARG A 130 3.23 4.75 -12.00
CA ARG A 130 3.70 3.53 -12.69
C ARG A 130 3.68 2.33 -11.75
N LEU A 131 4.23 2.47 -10.53
CA LEU A 131 4.25 1.40 -9.55
C LEU A 131 2.83 0.93 -9.21
N LEU A 132 1.94 1.87 -8.91
CA LEU A 132 0.56 1.55 -8.57
C LEU A 132 -0.20 0.91 -9.73
N ARG A 133 0.07 1.33 -10.99
CA ARG A 133 -0.49 0.70 -12.19
C ARG A 133 0.05 -0.72 -12.38
N ALA A 134 1.34 -0.93 -12.19
CA ALA A 134 1.97 -2.24 -12.26
C ALA A 134 1.40 -3.21 -11.21
N GLU A 135 1.11 -2.75 -9.99
CA GLU A 135 0.43 -3.53 -8.96
C GLU A 135 -0.99 -3.94 -9.41
N ALA A 136 -1.78 -3.00 -9.94
CA ALA A 136 -3.12 -3.27 -10.42
C ALA A 136 -3.12 -4.25 -11.62
N LEU A 137 -2.20 -4.06 -12.56
CA LEU A 137 -1.99 -4.96 -13.70
C LEU A 137 -1.56 -6.38 -13.24
N THR A 138 -0.70 -6.46 -12.23
CA THR A 138 -0.25 -7.74 -11.66
C THR A 138 -1.42 -8.50 -11.02
N LYS A 139 -2.29 -7.81 -10.26
CA LYS A 139 -3.53 -8.40 -9.72
C LYS A 139 -4.44 -8.95 -10.83
N MET A 140 -4.49 -8.28 -11.97
CA MET A 140 -5.26 -8.71 -13.14
C MET A 140 -4.50 -9.73 -14.01
N LYS A 141 -3.31 -10.17 -13.59
CA LYS A 141 -2.43 -11.11 -14.32
C LYS A 141 -1.97 -10.60 -15.70
N GLN A 142 -1.99 -9.29 -15.90
CA GLN A 142 -1.46 -8.61 -17.09
C GLN A 142 0.04 -8.32 -16.89
N TYR A 143 0.82 -9.41 -16.82
CA TYR A 143 2.21 -9.35 -16.40
C TYR A 143 3.13 -8.61 -17.38
N ASN A 144 2.86 -8.68 -18.68
CA ASN A 144 3.69 -8.01 -19.69
C ASN A 144 3.59 -6.48 -19.54
N GLU A 145 2.37 -5.97 -19.42
CA GLU A 145 2.12 -4.53 -19.25
C GLU A 145 2.63 -4.03 -17.89
N ALA A 146 2.51 -4.87 -16.84
CA ALA A 146 3.10 -4.55 -15.54
C ALA A 146 4.63 -4.44 -15.62
N MET A 147 5.29 -5.34 -16.35
CA MET A 147 6.74 -5.32 -16.55
C MET A 147 7.22 -4.08 -17.31
N GLU A 148 6.44 -3.54 -18.26
CA GLU A 148 6.79 -2.30 -18.94
C GLU A 148 6.91 -1.12 -17.97
N ASP A 149 6.01 -1.02 -17.01
CA ASP A 149 6.07 0.01 -15.96
C ASP A 149 7.26 -0.21 -15.01
N ILE A 150 7.49 -1.45 -14.60
CA ILE A 150 8.60 -1.81 -13.71
C ILE A 150 9.94 -1.52 -14.39
N ASP A 151 10.10 -1.89 -15.65
CA ASP A 151 11.33 -1.63 -16.42
C ASP A 151 11.57 -0.12 -16.57
N ALA A 152 10.51 0.68 -16.76
CA ALA A 152 10.63 2.13 -16.81
C ALA A 152 11.07 2.73 -15.46
N ILE A 153 10.61 2.19 -14.32
CA ILE A 153 11.07 2.60 -12.98
C ILE A 153 12.53 2.21 -12.78
N LEU A 154 12.88 0.95 -13.03
CA LEU A 154 14.25 0.44 -12.83
C LEU A 154 15.27 1.03 -13.81
N ALA A 155 14.83 1.57 -14.94
CA ALA A 155 15.71 2.35 -15.84
C ALA A 155 16.09 3.72 -15.25
N GLN A 156 15.28 4.28 -14.36
CA GLN A 156 15.57 5.54 -13.65
C GLN A 156 16.32 5.28 -12.34
N ASP A 157 15.90 4.28 -11.59
CA ASP A 157 16.50 3.82 -10.34
C ASP A 157 16.57 2.29 -10.33
N ALA A 158 17.74 1.74 -10.61
CA ALA A 158 17.95 0.29 -10.69
C ALA A 158 17.76 -0.42 -9.34
N ASP A 159 17.81 0.33 -8.26
CA ASP A 159 17.73 -0.14 -6.88
C ASP A 159 16.39 0.22 -6.21
N ASP A 160 15.36 0.62 -6.99
CA ASP A 160 14.01 0.84 -6.45
C ASP A 160 13.46 -0.45 -5.85
N GLU A 161 13.42 -0.50 -4.51
CA GLU A 161 13.03 -1.70 -3.74
C GLU A 161 11.62 -2.17 -4.09
N SER A 162 10.67 -1.26 -4.27
CA SER A 162 9.27 -1.59 -4.56
C SER A 162 9.11 -2.20 -5.95
N ALA A 163 9.82 -1.65 -6.94
CA ALA A 163 9.83 -2.19 -8.29
C ALA A 163 10.52 -3.56 -8.35
N LEU A 164 11.64 -3.75 -7.64
CA LEU A 164 12.33 -5.05 -7.52
C LEU A 164 11.43 -6.10 -6.86
N LEU A 165 10.75 -5.77 -5.76
CA LEU A 165 9.82 -6.70 -5.09
C LEU A 165 8.65 -7.08 -6.01
N LEU A 166 8.09 -6.12 -6.73
CA LEU A 166 6.98 -6.40 -7.64
C LEU A 166 7.44 -7.22 -8.85
N ARG A 167 8.65 -6.96 -9.37
CA ARG A 167 9.27 -7.77 -10.43
C ARG A 167 9.46 -9.22 -9.97
N GLY A 168 9.98 -9.40 -8.77
CA GLY A 168 10.12 -10.73 -8.17
C GLY A 168 8.80 -11.48 -8.11
N LYS A 169 7.72 -10.84 -7.65
CA LYS A 169 6.37 -11.42 -7.63
C LYS A 169 5.87 -11.86 -9.01
N ILE A 170 6.09 -11.03 -10.02
CA ILE A 170 5.69 -11.37 -11.39
C ILE A 170 6.51 -12.56 -11.91
N LYS A 171 7.82 -12.58 -11.67
CA LYS A 171 8.70 -13.69 -12.05
C LYS A 171 8.31 -14.99 -11.37
N GLU A 172 7.97 -14.94 -10.07
CA GLU A 172 7.43 -16.09 -9.34
C GLU A 172 6.12 -16.58 -9.95
N ALA A 173 5.15 -15.67 -10.22
CA ALA A 173 3.87 -16.01 -10.83
C ALA A 173 4.00 -16.57 -12.26
N THR A 174 5.06 -16.21 -12.98
CA THR A 174 5.36 -16.72 -14.34
C THR A 174 6.27 -17.93 -14.36
N GLY A 175 6.69 -18.44 -13.17
CA GLY A 175 7.47 -19.67 -13.03
C GLY A 175 8.98 -19.50 -13.04
N ASP A 176 9.50 -18.28 -13.05
CA ASP A 176 10.95 -17.98 -12.95
C ASP A 176 11.35 -17.73 -11.49
N ALA A 177 11.32 -18.80 -10.70
CA ALA A 177 11.64 -18.73 -9.27
C ALA A 177 13.09 -18.27 -9.01
N GLY A 178 14.02 -18.60 -9.90
CA GLY A 178 15.44 -18.19 -9.75
C GLY A 178 15.62 -16.69 -9.91
N ALA A 179 14.95 -16.07 -10.88
CA ALA A 179 14.99 -14.65 -11.07
C ALA A 179 14.20 -13.89 -9.97
N ALA A 180 13.12 -14.47 -9.44
CA ALA A 180 12.41 -13.93 -8.28
C ALA A 180 13.30 -13.92 -7.03
N GLU A 181 14.00 -15.03 -6.76
CA GLU A 181 14.95 -15.15 -5.64
C GLU A 181 16.05 -14.07 -5.74
N ALA A 182 16.59 -13.85 -6.94
CA ALA A 182 17.61 -12.82 -7.16
C ALA A 182 17.09 -11.41 -6.83
N ASP A 183 15.87 -11.05 -7.25
CA ASP A 183 15.27 -9.76 -6.95
C ASP A 183 15.03 -9.57 -5.44
N TYR A 184 14.49 -10.59 -4.76
CA TYR A 184 14.24 -10.51 -3.31
C TYR A 184 15.53 -10.46 -2.49
N CYS A 185 16.55 -11.26 -2.86
CA CYS A 185 17.87 -11.18 -2.24
C CYS A 185 18.49 -9.79 -2.42
N HIS A 186 18.42 -9.24 -3.63
CA HIS A 186 18.94 -7.90 -3.92
C HIS A 186 18.33 -6.85 -3.00
N VAL A 187 16.99 -6.89 -2.78
CA VAL A 187 16.32 -5.96 -1.85
C VAL A 187 16.80 -6.14 -0.42
N THR A 188 16.94 -7.38 0.08
CA THR A 188 17.41 -7.61 1.46
C THR A 188 18.89 -7.23 1.66
N GLU A 189 19.70 -7.28 0.62
CA GLU A 189 21.09 -6.80 0.62
C GLU A 189 21.18 -5.27 0.59
N LEU A 190 20.35 -4.60 -0.26
CA LEU A 190 20.28 -3.14 -0.35
C LEU A 190 19.77 -2.52 0.94
N ASN A 191 18.71 -3.06 1.47
CA ASN A 191 18.04 -2.56 2.66
C ASN A 191 17.74 -3.70 3.65
N PRO A 192 18.65 -3.98 4.60
CA PRO A 192 18.45 -4.99 5.63
C PRO A 192 17.27 -4.69 6.59
N PHE A 193 16.63 -3.54 6.46
CA PHE A 193 15.44 -3.14 7.25
C PHE A 193 14.13 -3.29 6.48
N ASN A 194 14.18 -3.81 5.25
CA ASN A 194 12.97 -4.05 4.44
C ASN A 194 12.34 -5.40 4.83
N GLU A 195 11.37 -5.38 5.75
CA GLU A 195 10.66 -6.59 6.20
C GLU A 195 9.89 -7.30 5.09
N GLN A 196 9.47 -6.58 4.03
CA GLN A 196 8.78 -7.17 2.89
C GLN A 196 9.70 -8.05 2.03
N GLY A 197 10.96 -7.67 1.89
CA GLY A 197 11.97 -8.45 1.20
C GLY A 197 12.16 -9.83 1.84
N PHE A 198 12.30 -9.86 3.16
CA PHE A 198 12.41 -11.11 3.94
C PHE A 198 11.12 -11.95 3.85
N LEU A 199 9.95 -11.30 3.90
CA LEU A 199 8.67 -11.99 3.77
C LEU A 199 8.56 -12.72 2.43
N TYR A 200 8.80 -12.03 1.31
CA TYR A 200 8.64 -12.63 -0.01
C TYR A 200 9.70 -13.70 -0.31
N LEU A 201 10.93 -13.50 0.13
CA LEU A 201 11.96 -14.52 0.03
C LEU A 201 11.59 -15.77 0.86
N GLY A 202 11.06 -15.57 2.07
CA GLY A 202 10.58 -16.66 2.93
C GLY A 202 9.41 -17.43 2.29
N GLN A 203 8.45 -16.74 1.67
CA GLN A 203 7.35 -17.39 0.94
C GLN A 203 7.86 -18.21 -0.23
N LEU A 204 8.79 -17.69 -1.02
CA LEU A 204 9.43 -18.41 -2.11
C LEU A 204 10.15 -19.67 -1.61
N TYR A 205 10.83 -19.61 -0.45
CA TYR A 205 11.52 -20.75 0.15
C TYR A 205 10.57 -21.83 0.68
N ILE A 206 9.36 -21.48 1.11
CA ILE A 206 8.31 -22.46 1.40
C ILE A 206 7.99 -23.27 0.14
N GLU A 207 7.75 -22.60 -0.99
CA GLU A 207 7.43 -23.28 -2.26
C GLU A 207 8.60 -24.15 -2.77
N GLN A 208 9.84 -23.75 -2.48
CA GLN A 208 11.04 -24.55 -2.75
C GLN A 208 11.30 -25.66 -1.70
N LYS A 209 10.44 -25.78 -0.68
CA LYS A 209 10.59 -26.72 0.45
C LYS A 209 11.86 -26.51 1.31
N LYS A 210 12.43 -25.32 1.29
CA LYS A 210 13.53 -24.88 2.16
C LYS A 210 12.93 -24.31 3.47
N LEU A 211 12.27 -25.18 4.25
CA LEU A 211 11.45 -24.75 5.39
C LEU A 211 12.25 -24.12 6.54
N PRO A 212 13.42 -24.66 6.96
CA PRO A 212 14.22 -24.03 8.00
C PRO A 212 14.70 -22.61 7.60
N GLU A 213 15.11 -22.44 6.36
CA GLU A 213 15.57 -21.15 5.83
C GLU A 213 14.40 -20.14 5.72
N ALA A 214 13.21 -20.61 5.33
CA ALA A 214 12.01 -19.79 5.30
C ALA A 214 11.64 -19.28 6.70
N ILE A 215 11.69 -20.16 7.71
CA ILE A 215 11.42 -19.78 9.11
C ILE A 215 12.40 -18.70 9.58
N ALA A 216 13.69 -18.84 9.28
CA ALA A 216 14.70 -17.84 9.65
C ALA A 216 14.42 -16.47 8.99
N LEU A 217 13.99 -16.45 7.72
CA LEU A 217 13.64 -15.19 7.03
C LEU A 217 12.40 -14.51 7.64
N PHE A 218 11.41 -15.28 8.07
CA PHE A 218 10.27 -14.72 8.79
C PHE A 218 10.64 -14.25 10.20
N ASP A 219 11.60 -14.89 10.85
CA ASP A 219 12.16 -14.39 12.12
C ASP A 219 12.76 -13.00 11.95
N GLU A 220 13.57 -12.78 10.89
CA GLU A 220 14.11 -11.45 10.55
C GLU A 220 12.99 -10.45 10.28
N ALA A 221 11.98 -10.79 9.47
CA ALA A 221 10.85 -9.91 9.18
C ALA A 221 10.08 -9.50 10.45
N ILE A 222 9.90 -10.43 11.40
CA ILE A 222 9.22 -10.20 12.68
C ILE A 222 10.09 -9.37 13.64
N GLU A 223 11.41 -9.59 13.65
CA GLU A 223 12.33 -8.78 14.45
C GLU A 223 12.31 -7.31 14.01
N LEU A 224 12.26 -7.07 12.69
CA LEU A 224 12.14 -5.73 12.12
C LEU A 224 10.77 -5.09 12.42
N ASN A 225 9.69 -5.87 12.30
CA ASN A 225 8.34 -5.41 12.53
C ASN A 225 7.55 -6.41 13.40
N PRO A 226 7.55 -6.25 14.72
CA PRO A 226 6.84 -7.16 15.65
C PRO A 226 5.31 -7.19 15.48
N ASN A 227 4.74 -6.26 14.71
CA ASN A 227 3.31 -6.19 14.41
C ASN A 227 2.97 -6.72 13.00
N PHE A 228 3.91 -7.40 12.34
CA PHE A 228 3.74 -7.90 10.99
C PHE A 228 2.93 -9.20 10.96
N ALA A 229 1.61 -9.10 11.01
CA ALA A 229 0.68 -10.24 11.06
C ALA A 229 0.95 -11.29 9.97
N GLN A 230 1.26 -10.84 8.74
CA GLN A 230 1.53 -11.73 7.61
C GLN A 230 2.79 -12.58 7.84
N ALA A 231 3.84 -12.01 8.42
CA ALA A 231 5.07 -12.75 8.71
C ALA A 231 4.83 -13.86 9.75
N TYR A 232 4.06 -13.58 10.80
CA TYR A 232 3.64 -14.62 11.75
C TYR A 232 2.81 -15.72 11.09
N HIS A 233 1.84 -15.34 10.25
CA HIS A 233 1.01 -16.32 9.54
C HIS A 233 1.87 -17.24 8.66
N GLU A 234 2.77 -16.68 7.85
CA GLU A 234 3.64 -17.47 6.98
C GLU A 234 4.68 -18.31 7.75
N ARG A 235 5.22 -17.77 8.85
CA ARG A 235 6.09 -18.57 9.74
C ARG A 235 5.34 -19.74 10.35
N GLY A 236 4.11 -19.53 10.81
CA GLY A 236 3.24 -20.58 11.31
C GLY A 236 2.98 -21.66 10.26
N ARG A 237 2.74 -21.26 9.00
CA ARG A 237 2.60 -22.17 7.86
C ARG A 237 3.90 -22.98 7.63
N ALA A 238 5.05 -22.34 7.63
CA ALA A 238 6.35 -22.97 7.45
C ALA A 238 6.65 -23.96 8.58
N LYS A 239 6.40 -23.58 9.86
CA LYS A 239 6.54 -24.45 11.02
C LYS A 239 5.65 -25.69 10.94
N LEU A 240 4.37 -25.51 10.52
CA LEU A 240 3.45 -26.64 10.34
C LEU A 240 3.98 -27.64 9.31
N LEU A 241 4.44 -27.15 8.17
CA LEU A 241 5.02 -27.97 7.10
C LEU A 241 6.31 -28.66 7.55
N ASN A 242 7.07 -28.02 8.44
CA ASN A 242 8.31 -28.56 9.02
C ASN A 242 8.05 -29.50 10.21
N GLY A 243 6.78 -29.72 10.60
CA GLY A 243 6.38 -30.66 11.67
C GLY A 243 6.21 -30.04 13.06
N ASP A 244 6.51 -28.74 13.23
CA ASP A 244 6.30 -28.00 14.48
C ASP A 244 4.86 -27.50 14.55
N LYS A 245 3.96 -28.32 15.07
CA LYS A 245 2.54 -28.01 15.20
C LYS A 245 2.27 -26.97 16.29
N ASP A 246 2.98 -27.05 17.39
CA ASP A 246 2.75 -26.15 18.54
C ASP A 246 3.20 -24.74 18.21
N GLY A 247 4.39 -24.57 17.62
CA GLY A 247 4.87 -23.28 17.15
C GLY A 247 4.00 -22.68 16.03
N SER A 248 3.38 -23.51 15.18
CA SER A 248 2.42 -23.07 14.18
C SER A 248 1.15 -22.48 14.78
N VAL A 249 0.60 -23.15 15.81
CA VAL A 249 -0.61 -22.68 16.52
C VAL A 249 -0.34 -21.34 17.21
N GLU A 250 0.81 -21.20 17.85
CA GLU A 250 1.21 -19.97 18.52
C GLU A 250 1.32 -18.80 17.53
N ASP A 251 2.05 -18.96 16.42
CA ASP A 251 2.20 -17.95 15.40
C ASP A 251 0.85 -17.56 14.75
N THR A 252 -0.01 -18.52 14.46
CA THR A 252 -1.35 -18.28 13.91
C THR A 252 -2.21 -17.47 14.88
N LYS A 253 -2.11 -17.74 16.19
CA LYS A 253 -2.82 -16.99 17.22
C LYS A 253 -2.35 -15.52 17.27
N ILE A 254 -1.05 -15.29 17.25
CA ILE A 254 -0.49 -13.92 17.23
C ILE A 254 -0.94 -13.19 15.97
N ALA A 255 -0.86 -13.83 14.80
CA ALA A 255 -1.31 -13.21 13.54
C ALA A 255 -2.80 -12.80 13.60
N LEU A 256 -3.67 -13.64 14.16
CA LEU A 256 -5.10 -13.35 14.35
C LEU A 256 -5.35 -12.21 15.34
N GLU A 257 -4.56 -12.12 16.40
CA GLU A 257 -4.64 -11.00 17.36
C GLU A 257 -4.22 -9.68 16.73
N LEU A 258 -3.18 -9.70 15.87
CA LEU A 258 -2.69 -8.51 15.19
C LEU A 258 -3.63 -8.03 14.07
N ASN A 259 -4.10 -8.93 13.21
CA ASN A 259 -4.99 -8.60 12.09
C ASN A 259 -5.93 -9.76 11.71
N PRO A 260 -7.12 -9.86 12.33
CA PRO A 260 -8.07 -10.94 12.05
C PRO A 260 -8.56 -10.99 10.60
N LYS A 261 -8.72 -9.83 9.96
CA LYS A 261 -9.25 -9.75 8.58
C LYS A 261 -8.23 -10.23 7.56
N GLU A 262 -6.98 -9.86 7.75
CA GLU A 262 -5.88 -10.24 6.87
C GLU A 262 -5.64 -11.76 6.90
N VAL A 263 -5.63 -12.36 8.09
CA VAL A 263 -5.46 -13.81 8.25
C VAL A 263 -6.60 -14.59 7.59
N GLN A 264 -7.84 -14.11 7.66
CA GLN A 264 -8.98 -14.73 6.95
C GLN A 264 -8.80 -14.68 5.43
N ALA A 265 -8.29 -13.58 4.89
CA ALA A 265 -8.00 -13.44 3.46
C ALA A 265 -6.91 -14.42 3.01
N PHE A 266 -5.84 -14.60 3.79
CA PHE A 266 -4.77 -15.57 3.49
C PHE A 266 -5.27 -17.01 3.52
N ASN A 267 -6.05 -17.39 4.53
CA ASN A 267 -6.63 -18.74 4.60
C ASN A 267 -7.55 -19.03 3.39
N GLY A 268 -8.22 -18.03 2.86
CA GLY A 268 -9.02 -18.15 1.62
C GLY A 268 -8.18 -18.42 0.37
N GLN A 269 -6.99 -17.83 0.26
CA GLN A 269 -6.07 -18.05 -0.86
C GLN A 269 -5.52 -19.48 -0.88
N TYR A 270 -5.18 -20.03 0.27
CA TYR A 270 -4.62 -21.40 0.39
C TYR A 270 -5.69 -22.49 0.46
N GLY A 271 -6.89 -22.19 0.96
CA GLY A 271 -8.02 -23.12 1.01
C GLY A 271 -8.51 -23.55 -0.38
N ASN A 272 -8.43 -22.68 -1.37
CA ASN A 272 -8.80 -23.02 -2.75
C ASN A 272 -7.77 -23.89 -3.47
N GLN A 273 -6.48 -23.80 -3.10
CA GLN A 273 -5.44 -24.65 -3.70
C GLN A 273 -5.48 -26.09 -3.18
N SER A 274 -5.97 -26.34 -1.95
CA SER A 274 -6.10 -27.69 -1.41
C SER A 274 -7.28 -28.47 -1.98
N ASN A 275 -8.31 -27.80 -2.50
CA ASN A 275 -9.46 -28.45 -3.16
C ASN A 275 -9.19 -28.91 -4.61
N GLU A 276 -8.18 -28.38 -5.28
CA GLU A 276 -7.81 -28.81 -6.64
C GLU A 276 -6.92 -30.08 -6.66
N ARG A 277 -6.46 -30.57 -5.52
CA ARG A 277 -5.56 -31.74 -5.41
C ARG A 277 -6.12 -32.93 -4.65
N GLN A 278 -7.44 -33.01 -4.40
CA GLN A 278 -8.01 -34.28 -3.96
C GLN A 278 -8.34 -35.14 -5.19
N PRO A 279 -7.60 -36.26 -5.41
CA PRO A 279 -8.06 -37.23 -6.36
C PRO A 279 -9.38 -37.81 -5.81
N ASN A 280 -10.38 -37.86 -6.67
CA ASN A 280 -11.67 -38.46 -6.41
C ASN A 280 -11.48 -39.93 -6.01
N VAL A 281 -11.35 -40.23 -4.72
CA VAL A 281 -11.29 -41.58 -4.15
C VAL A 281 -12.67 -41.89 -3.58
N LEU A 282 -13.65 -41.97 -4.46
CA LEU A 282 -14.87 -42.76 -4.26
C LEU A 282 -15.23 -43.36 -5.61
N GLY A 283 -14.51 -44.42 -5.95
CA GLY A 283 -15.06 -45.43 -6.84
C GLY A 283 -16.14 -46.19 -6.08
N LEU A 284 -17.39 -45.98 -6.47
CA LEU A 284 -18.50 -46.94 -6.54
C LEU A 284 -19.57 -46.35 -7.46
#